data_84675145d0a85945bf51168831f68fbc
#
_entry.id   84675145d0a85945bf51168831f68fbc
#
_cell.length_a   1.000
_cell.length_b   1.000
_cell.length_c   1.000
_cell.angle_alpha   90.00
_cell.angle_beta   90.00
_cell.angle_gamma   90.00
#
_symmetry.space_group_name_H-M   'P 1'
#
loop_
_entity.id
_entity.type
_entity.pdbx_description
1 polymer ?
#
loop_
_entity_poly.entity_id
_entity_poly.type
_entity_poly.pdbx_seq_one_letter_code
_entity_poly.pdbx_strand_id
1 'polypeptide(L)'
;MNMNKFFQEKKEDLQIDYDDFKSICKNCNNDDIRYNGDFFICIECGLCQEHRIYYQTPSFIDNISFRCKYKRTKHFNKIVRSICGCMIASVPDDVINIISKYSFNTIFELKKIMKKLKLKKYYLSSYYIYKNVKNHNLIDLDNNTIKIMINMFKRIDSCFIDLRSEYDSNRQNTFQYHYLIRKILRILGKEEHLRHLTLMKSKDKLQYSEKLFKMICEKLGYKFIPEVD
;
A
#
# COMPACT_ATOMS: atom_id res chain seq x y z
N MET A 1 -13.03 -42.33 -21.65
CA MET A 1 -13.19 -42.14 -20.21
C MET A 1 -12.96 -40.62 -19.93
N ASN A 2 -14.00 -39.89 -19.58
CA ASN A 2 -14.05 -38.43 -19.71
C ASN A 2 -13.48 -37.76 -18.46
N MET A 3 -12.32 -37.15 -18.55
CA MET A 3 -11.60 -36.51 -17.43
C MET A 3 -12.42 -35.42 -16.72
N ASN A 4 -13.41 -34.85 -17.38
CA ASN A 4 -14.28 -33.82 -16.78
C ASN A 4 -15.26 -34.37 -15.73
N LYS A 5 -15.58 -35.63 -15.74
CA LYS A 5 -16.44 -36.25 -14.72
C LYS A 5 -15.73 -36.48 -13.39
N PHE A 6 -14.42 -36.71 -13.44
CA PHE A 6 -13.60 -36.93 -12.25
C PHE A 6 -13.36 -35.64 -11.43
N PHE A 7 -13.47 -34.46 -12.07
CA PHE A 7 -13.32 -33.17 -11.39
C PHE A 7 -14.63 -32.61 -10.83
N GLN A 8 -15.78 -33.11 -11.29
CA GLN A 8 -17.07 -32.68 -10.73
C GLN A 8 -17.42 -33.41 -9.45
N GLU A 9 -17.07 -34.69 -9.31
CA GLU A 9 -17.36 -35.49 -8.10
C GLU A 9 -16.51 -35.11 -6.86
N LYS A 10 -15.39 -34.37 -7.03
CA LYS A 10 -14.56 -33.87 -5.91
C LYS A 10 -14.90 -32.47 -5.41
N LYS A 11 -15.92 -31.81 -5.99
CA LYS A 11 -16.35 -30.48 -5.54
C LYS A 11 -17.43 -30.48 -4.47
N GLU A 12 -18.06 -31.62 -4.24
CA GLU A 12 -19.17 -31.75 -3.28
C GLU A 12 -18.74 -32.07 -1.85
N ASP A 13 -17.49 -32.54 -1.63
CA ASP A 13 -17.03 -32.96 -0.29
C ASP A 13 -16.23 -31.91 0.50
N LEU A 14 -16.16 -30.65 0.02
CA LEU A 14 -15.47 -29.56 0.71
C LEU A 14 -16.38 -28.35 0.93
N GLN A 15 -17.60 -28.56 1.36
CA GLN A 15 -18.33 -27.55 2.12
C GLN A 15 -17.77 -27.55 3.55
N ILE A 16 -16.68 -26.83 3.76
CA ILE A 16 -16.26 -26.42 5.09
C ILE A 16 -17.23 -25.32 5.48
N ASP A 17 -18.18 -25.68 6.35
CA ASP A 17 -19.05 -24.71 7.01
C ASP A 17 -18.16 -23.79 7.86
N TYR A 18 -17.88 -22.59 7.34
CA TYR A 18 -17.16 -21.53 8.05
C TYR A 18 -17.99 -20.89 9.17
N ASP A 19 -19.28 -21.25 9.29
CA ASP A 19 -20.19 -20.64 10.26
C ASP A 19 -20.09 -21.26 11.67
N ASP A 20 -19.45 -22.41 11.84
CA ASP A 20 -19.32 -23.08 13.16
C ASP A 20 -18.14 -22.57 14.01
N PHE A 21 -17.33 -21.65 13.51
CA PHE A 21 -16.18 -21.12 14.23
C PHE A 21 -16.38 -19.69 14.75
N LYS A 22 -17.47 -19.41 15.45
CA LYS A 22 -17.49 -18.33 16.44
C LYS A 22 -16.65 -18.76 17.64
N SER A 23 -15.36 -18.76 17.48
CA SER A 23 -14.43 -19.01 18.57
C SER A 23 -14.42 -17.78 19.49
N ILE A 24 -14.98 -17.96 20.67
CA ILE A 24 -14.88 -16.97 21.77
C ILE A 24 -13.50 -17.12 22.40
N CYS A 25 -12.85 -16.02 22.71
CA CYS A 25 -11.55 -16.04 23.38
C CYS A 25 -11.64 -16.74 24.75
N LYS A 26 -10.81 -17.77 24.94
CA LYS A 26 -10.79 -18.56 26.20
C LYS A 26 -10.31 -17.75 27.42
N ASN A 27 -9.69 -16.59 27.22
CA ASN A 27 -9.18 -15.76 28.29
C ASN A 27 -10.14 -14.61 28.68
N CYS A 28 -10.67 -13.86 27.71
CA CYS A 28 -11.48 -12.67 27.97
C CYS A 28 -12.92 -12.78 27.45
N ASN A 29 -13.32 -13.91 26.91
CA ASN A 29 -14.64 -14.19 26.32
C ASN A 29 -15.06 -13.20 25.21
N ASN A 30 -14.10 -12.48 24.61
CA ASN A 30 -14.37 -11.59 23.49
C ASN A 30 -14.51 -12.40 22.19
N ASP A 31 -15.40 -11.99 21.30
CA ASP A 31 -15.67 -12.61 20.00
C ASP A 31 -14.84 -12.06 18.84
N ASP A 32 -14.07 -10.96 19.07
CA ASP A 32 -13.20 -10.38 18.04
C ASP A 32 -11.87 -11.11 17.98
N ILE A 33 -11.88 -12.21 17.22
CA ILE A 33 -10.73 -13.07 17.00
C ILE A 33 -10.29 -12.96 15.54
N ARG A 34 -9.01 -12.70 15.31
CA ARG A 34 -8.41 -12.63 13.96
C ARG A 34 -7.50 -13.81 13.69
N TYR A 35 -7.65 -14.37 12.50
CA TYR A 35 -6.78 -15.42 11.99
C TYR A 35 -5.62 -14.79 11.19
N ASN A 36 -4.37 -15.16 11.54
CA ASN A 36 -3.17 -14.64 10.86
C ASN A 36 -2.55 -15.64 9.87
N GLY A 37 -3.15 -16.81 9.69
CA GLY A 37 -2.66 -17.89 8.84
C GLY A 37 -2.25 -19.13 9.64
N ASP A 38 -1.77 -18.97 10.89
CA ASP A 38 -1.32 -20.06 11.75
C ASP A 38 -2.09 -20.12 13.08
N PHE A 39 -2.50 -18.95 13.59
CA PHE A 39 -3.11 -18.80 14.90
C PHE A 39 -4.35 -17.92 14.85
N PHE A 40 -5.29 -18.19 15.74
CA PHE A 40 -6.36 -17.26 16.09
C PHE A 40 -5.89 -16.33 17.22
N ILE A 41 -5.88 -15.04 16.97
CA ILE A 41 -5.42 -14.01 17.91
C ILE A 41 -6.61 -13.18 18.37
N CYS A 42 -6.87 -13.17 19.66
CA CYS A 42 -7.84 -12.27 20.26
C CYS A 42 -7.31 -10.83 20.19
N ILE A 43 -8.11 -9.90 19.66
CA ILE A 43 -7.68 -8.51 19.50
C ILE A 43 -7.64 -7.77 20.83
N GLU A 44 -8.52 -8.11 21.75
CA GLU A 44 -8.62 -7.44 23.04
C GLU A 44 -7.49 -7.82 24.00
N CYS A 45 -7.24 -9.14 24.19
CA CYS A 45 -6.26 -9.59 25.18
C CYS A 45 -4.96 -10.15 24.57
N GLY A 46 -4.87 -10.23 23.25
CA GLY A 46 -3.67 -10.73 22.54
C GLY A 46 -3.45 -12.26 22.67
N LEU A 47 -4.39 -13.02 23.27
CA LEU A 47 -4.24 -14.46 23.40
C LEU A 47 -4.17 -15.11 22.02
N CYS A 48 -3.08 -15.85 21.76
CA CYS A 48 -2.93 -16.68 20.58
C CYS A 48 -3.48 -18.08 20.89
N GLN A 49 -4.47 -18.53 20.12
CA GLN A 49 -5.03 -19.87 20.21
C GLN A 49 -4.56 -20.68 19.01
N GLU A 50 -3.94 -21.83 19.25
CA GLU A 50 -3.55 -22.72 18.18
C GLU A 50 -4.79 -23.37 17.56
N HIS A 51 -4.88 -23.32 16.24
CA HIS A 51 -5.84 -24.10 15.49
C HIS A 51 -5.10 -25.31 14.89
N ARG A 52 -5.26 -26.48 15.49
CA ARG A 52 -4.78 -27.75 14.90
C ARG A 52 -5.74 -28.18 13.80
N ILE A 53 -5.62 -27.57 12.63
CA ILE A 53 -6.16 -28.18 11.43
C ILE A 53 -5.13 -29.22 10.98
N TYR A 54 -5.41 -30.48 11.23
CA TYR A 54 -4.66 -31.57 10.62
C TYR A 54 -5.02 -31.57 9.13
N TYR A 55 -4.29 -30.79 8.35
CA TYR A 55 -4.31 -30.98 6.91
C TYR A 55 -3.56 -32.26 6.60
N GLN A 56 -4.27 -33.35 6.35
CA GLN A 56 -3.73 -34.38 5.47
C GLN A 56 -3.71 -33.75 4.06
N THR A 57 -2.74 -32.91 3.81
CA THR A 57 -2.56 -32.33 2.49
C THR A 57 -1.94 -33.39 1.60
N PRO A 58 -2.61 -33.82 0.49
CA PRO A 58 -1.89 -34.51 -0.57
C PRO A 58 -0.78 -33.55 -1.03
N SER A 59 0.42 -34.07 -1.22
CA SER A 59 1.66 -33.36 -1.56
C SER A 59 1.64 -32.48 -2.83
N PHE A 60 0.48 -32.31 -3.45
CA PHE A 60 0.24 -31.48 -4.63
C PHE A 60 -0.27 -30.06 -4.33
N ILE A 61 -0.58 -29.72 -3.07
CA ILE A 61 -1.14 -28.40 -2.70
C ILE A 61 -0.02 -27.40 -2.37
N ASP A 62 1.22 -27.84 -2.23
CA ASP A 62 2.37 -26.97 -1.92
C ASP A 62 2.68 -25.89 -2.97
N ASN A 63 2.00 -25.89 -4.11
CA ASN A 63 2.16 -24.91 -5.19
C ASN A 63 0.99 -23.93 -5.34
N ILE A 64 -0.02 -23.95 -4.48
CA ILE A 64 -0.96 -22.85 -4.40
C ILE A 64 -0.29 -21.74 -3.60
N SER A 65 0.64 -21.06 -4.21
CA SER A 65 1.07 -19.77 -3.72
C SER A 65 -0.21 -18.93 -3.57
N PHE A 66 -0.61 -18.63 -2.35
CA PHE A 66 -1.58 -17.60 -2.06
C PHE A 66 -1.00 -16.29 -2.60
N ARG A 67 -1.13 -16.07 -3.89
CA ARG A 67 -0.77 -14.82 -4.52
C ARG A 67 -1.69 -13.79 -3.91
N CYS A 68 -1.19 -13.11 -2.89
CA CYS A 68 -1.89 -12.00 -2.27
C CYS A 68 -2.28 -11.04 -3.39
N LYS A 69 -3.57 -11.05 -3.77
CA LYS A 69 -4.06 -10.24 -4.89
C LYS A 69 -3.60 -8.80 -4.65
N TYR A 70 -2.90 -8.23 -5.63
CA TYR A 70 -2.46 -6.84 -5.57
C TYR A 70 -3.66 -5.93 -5.34
N LYS A 71 -3.67 -5.22 -4.20
CA LYS A 71 -4.67 -4.20 -3.90
C LYS A 71 -4.02 -2.82 -4.00
N ARG A 72 -4.50 -1.99 -4.91
CA ARG A 72 -4.00 -0.60 -5.10
C ARG A 72 -3.96 0.18 -3.80
N THR A 73 -4.98 0.04 -2.96
CA THR A 73 -5.05 0.69 -1.63
C THR A 73 -3.91 0.25 -0.70
N LYS A 74 -3.56 -1.04 -0.67
CA LYS A 74 -2.43 -1.54 0.13
C LYS A 74 -1.11 -0.93 -0.37
N HIS A 75 -0.94 -0.84 -1.69
CA HIS A 75 0.26 -0.25 -2.27
C HIS A 75 0.34 1.25 -2.02
N PHE A 76 -0.77 1.99 -2.17
CA PHE A 76 -0.85 3.41 -1.83
C PHE A 76 -0.47 3.65 -0.36
N ASN A 77 -1.07 2.91 0.58
CA ASN A 77 -0.73 2.99 2.01
C ASN A 77 0.76 2.73 2.26
N LYS A 78 1.34 1.72 1.59
CA LYS A 78 2.78 1.43 1.68
C LYS A 78 3.63 2.62 1.25
N ILE A 79 3.26 3.32 0.17
CA ILE A 79 3.98 4.51 -0.30
C ILE A 79 3.79 5.67 0.66
N VAL A 80 2.58 5.94 1.16
CA VAL A 80 2.33 7.00 2.14
C VAL A 80 3.17 6.77 3.40
N ARG A 81 3.19 5.56 3.95
CA ARG A 81 4.04 5.23 5.10
C ARG A 81 5.53 5.36 4.81
N SER A 82 5.95 4.99 3.60
CA SER A 82 7.33 5.15 3.16
C SER A 82 7.78 6.62 3.18
N ILE A 83 6.99 7.54 2.66
CA ILE A 83 7.33 8.97 2.64
C ILE A 83 7.33 9.60 4.04
N CYS A 84 6.58 9.06 4.98
CA CYS A 84 6.61 9.44 6.40
C CYS A 84 7.82 8.83 7.16
N GLY A 85 8.76 8.21 6.46
CA GLY A 85 9.96 7.64 7.08
C GLY A 85 9.72 6.34 7.86
N CYS A 86 8.60 5.64 7.62
CA CYS A 86 8.39 4.30 8.17
C CYS A 86 9.27 3.29 7.44
N MET A 87 9.84 2.34 8.17
CA MET A 87 10.58 1.23 7.57
C MET A 87 9.61 0.30 6.85
N ILE A 88 9.77 0.18 5.53
CA ILE A 88 8.92 -0.66 4.67
C ILE A 88 9.58 -1.99 4.36
N ALA A 89 10.91 -2.00 4.32
CA ALA A 89 11.74 -3.18 4.13
C ALA A 89 12.95 -3.08 5.04
N SER A 90 13.47 -4.20 5.48
CA SER A 90 14.69 -4.23 6.29
C SER A 90 15.82 -3.55 5.52
N VAL A 91 16.44 -2.57 6.16
CA VAL A 91 17.63 -1.86 5.67
C VAL A 91 18.79 -2.24 6.61
N PRO A 92 19.83 -2.93 6.12
CA PRO A 92 20.99 -3.25 6.94
C PRO A 92 21.68 -1.99 7.46
N ASP A 93 22.20 -2.05 8.67
CA ASP A 93 22.91 -0.93 9.30
C ASP A 93 24.16 -0.51 8.50
N ASP A 94 24.80 -1.46 7.82
CA ASP A 94 25.93 -1.17 6.92
C ASP A 94 25.53 -0.18 5.81
N VAL A 95 24.32 -0.30 5.28
CA VAL A 95 23.82 0.63 4.24
C VAL A 95 23.65 2.03 4.82
N ILE A 96 23.13 2.15 6.03
CA ILE A 96 22.98 3.43 6.75
C ILE A 96 24.35 4.02 7.01
N ASN A 97 25.29 3.22 7.50
CA ASN A 97 26.68 3.62 7.81
C ASN A 97 27.44 4.06 6.55
N ILE A 98 27.23 3.40 5.41
CA ILE A 98 27.83 3.83 4.14
C ILE A 98 27.25 5.18 3.70
N ILE A 99 25.94 5.35 3.78
CA ILE A 99 25.26 6.58 3.35
C ILE A 99 25.58 7.76 4.28
N SER A 100 25.76 7.55 5.57
CA SER A 100 26.07 8.60 6.55
C SER A 100 27.41 9.30 6.27
N LYS A 101 28.34 8.65 5.53
CA LYS A 101 29.61 9.24 5.10
C LYS A 101 29.44 10.31 4.00
N TYR A 102 28.26 10.43 3.39
CA TYR A 102 27.99 11.39 2.33
C TYR A 102 27.18 12.57 2.84
N SER A 103 27.50 13.77 2.35
CA SER A 103 26.71 14.97 2.64
C SER A 103 25.54 15.06 1.67
N PHE A 104 24.35 15.30 2.19
CA PHE A 104 23.12 15.57 1.43
C PHE A 104 22.12 16.33 2.30
N ASN A 105 21.33 17.21 1.69
CA ASN A 105 20.29 17.99 2.37
C ASN A 105 18.88 17.66 1.88
N THR A 106 18.78 17.06 0.72
CA THR A 106 17.48 16.71 0.12
C THR A 106 17.35 15.22 -0.15
N ILE A 107 16.09 14.76 -0.20
CA ILE A 107 15.79 13.37 -0.58
C ILE A 107 16.25 13.05 -2.01
N PHE A 108 16.32 14.07 -2.88
CA PHE A 108 16.76 13.89 -4.26
C PHE A 108 18.26 13.64 -4.34
N GLU A 109 19.06 14.36 -3.54
CA GLU A 109 20.50 14.13 -3.42
C GLU A 109 20.78 12.74 -2.85
N LEU A 110 20.08 12.36 -1.77
CA LEU A 110 20.18 11.02 -1.22
C LEU A 110 19.92 9.96 -2.29
N LYS A 111 18.83 10.08 -3.07
CA LYS A 111 18.52 9.12 -4.14
C LYS A 111 19.60 9.11 -5.24
N LYS A 112 20.25 10.25 -5.54
CA LYS A 112 21.40 10.28 -6.47
C LYS A 112 22.59 9.51 -5.90
N ILE A 113 22.88 9.66 -4.61
CA ILE A 113 23.96 8.91 -3.92
C ILE A 113 23.64 7.42 -3.94
N MET A 114 22.42 7.03 -3.55
CA MET A 114 21.97 5.63 -3.58
C MET A 114 22.06 5.02 -4.99
N LYS A 115 21.82 5.82 -6.03
CA LYS A 115 21.99 5.37 -7.42
C LYS A 115 23.45 5.09 -7.75
N LYS A 116 24.37 5.98 -7.36
CA LYS A 116 25.83 5.79 -7.55
C LYS A 116 26.34 4.54 -6.81
N LEU A 117 25.84 4.30 -5.61
CA LEU A 117 26.18 3.14 -4.78
C LEU A 117 25.44 1.85 -5.19
N LYS A 118 24.68 1.85 -6.29
CA LYS A 118 23.88 0.70 -6.78
C LYS A 118 22.84 0.18 -5.77
N LEU A 119 22.40 1.00 -4.81
CA LEU A 119 21.45 0.67 -3.74
C LEU A 119 19.98 0.88 -4.13
N LYS A 120 19.63 0.63 -5.40
CA LYS A 120 18.27 0.86 -5.94
C LYS A 120 17.17 0.09 -5.21
N LYS A 121 17.48 -1.10 -4.68
CA LYS A 121 16.53 -1.93 -3.92
C LYS A 121 15.97 -1.24 -2.68
N TYR A 122 16.68 -0.26 -2.13
CA TYR A 122 16.27 0.49 -0.94
C TYR A 122 15.60 1.84 -1.25
N TYR A 123 15.31 2.16 -2.51
CA TYR A 123 14.70 3.46 -2.87
C TYR A 123 13.36 3.72 -2.18
N LEU A 124 12.58 2.67 -1.94
CA LEU A 124 11.33 2.80 -1.21
C LEU A 124 11.56 3.20 0.26
N SER A 125 12.68 2.79 0.85
CA SER A 125 13.08 3.13 2.22
C SER A 125 13.93 4.41 2.30
N SER A 126 14.04 5.20 1.23
CA SER A 126 14.91 6.39 1.19
C SER A 126 14.57 7.44 2.26
N TYR A 127 13.28 7.64 2.56
CA TYR A 127 12.87 8.56 3.64
C TYR A 127 13.21 8.01 5.03
N TYR A 128 13.10 6.71 5.24
CA TYR A 128 13.56 6.04 6.46
C TYR A 128 15.07 6.22 6.65
N ILE A 129 15.87 6.00 5.60
CA ILE A 129 17.32 6.20 5.63
C ILE A 129 17.66 7.66 5.93
N TYR A 130 16.95 8.60 5.27
CA TYR A 130 17.13 10.04 5.52
C TYR A 130 16.89 10.38 7.00
N LYS A 131 15.77 9.88 7.56
CA LYS A 131 15.41 10.07 8.97
C LYS A 131 16.52 9.59 9.91
N ASN A 132 17.06 8.38 9.68
CA ASN A 132 18.10 7.82 10.55
C ASN A 132 19.43 8.57 10.46
N VAL A 133 19.79 9.09 9.28
CA VAL A 133 21.05 9.84 9.11
C VAL A 133 20.92 11.27 9.60
N LYS A 134 19.78 11.92 9.42
CA LYS A 134 19.56 13.34 9.76
C LYS A 134 18.79 13.55 11.06
N ASN A 135 18.31 12.48 11.70
CA ASN A 135 17.52 12.50 12.93
C ASN A 135 16.23 13.34 12.87
N HIS A 136 15.67 13.54 11.67
CA HIS A 136 14.35 14.18 11.52
C HIS A 136 13.58 13.67 10.32
N ASN A 137 12.25 13.73 10.41
CA ASN A 137 11.36 13.42 9.30
C ASN A 137 11.27 14.60 8.31
N LEU A 138 11.30 14.31 7.01
CA LEU A 138 11.00 15.32 5.97
C LEU A 138 9.49 15.57 5.85
N ILE A 139 8.71 14.53 6.08
CA ILE A 139 7.25 14.56 6.00
C ILE A 139 6.75 13.92 7.27
N ASP A 140 6.05 14.70 8.08
CA ASP A 140 5.44 14.23 9.32
C ASP A 140 3.94 14.37 9.21
N LEU A 141 3.25 13.24 9.12
CA LEU A 141 1.80 13.16 9.02
C LEU A 141 1.26 12.32 10.18
N ASP A 142 0.29 12.86 10.88
CA ASP A 142 -0.41 12.13 11.93
C ASP A 142 -1.22 10.95 11.36
N ASN A 143 -1.48 9.96 12.18
CA ASN A 143 -2.21 8.76 11.78
C ASN A 143 -3.62 9.07 11.26
N ASN A 144 -4.26 10.13 11.75
CA ASN A 144 -5.58 10.54 11.29
C ASN A 144 -5.50 11.08 9.85
N THR A 145 -4.55 11.95 9.55
CA THR A 145 -4.29 12.44 8.19
C THR A 145 -4.00 11.27 7.24
N ILE A 146 -3.19 10.29 7.66
CA ILE A 146 -2.93 9.09 6.84
C ILE A 146 -4.21 8.32 6.54
N LYS A 147 -5.08 8.12 7.54
CA LYS A 147 -6.39 7.46 7.34
C LYS A 147 -7.27 8.24 6.36
N ILE A 148 -7.34 9.56 6.49
CA ILE A 148 -8.09 10.43 5.58
C ILE A 148 -7.54 10.29 4.15
N MET A 149 -6.23 10.35 3.95
CA MET A 149 -5.59 10.17 2.64
C MET A 149 -5.94 8.83 2.00
N ILE A 150 -5.94 7.74 2.79
CA ILE A 150 -6.31 6.41 2.30
C ILE A 150 -7.78 6.36 1.88
N ASN A 151 -8.67 6.98 2.63
CA ASN A 151 -10.09 7.04 2.30
C ASN A 151 -10.35 7.90 1.05
N MET A 152 -9.68 9.04 0.92
CA MET A 152 -9.73 9.86 -0.29
C MET A 152 -9.22 9.06 -1.49
N PHE A 153 -8.11 8.34 -1.34
CA PHE A 153 -7.59 7.47 -2.41
C PHE A 153 -8.61 6.43 -2.85
N LYS A 154 -9.31 5.77 -1.92
CA LYS A 154 -10.36 4.78 -2.26
C LYS A 154 -11.47 5.40 -3.10
N ARG A 155 -11.95 6.60 -2.72
CA ARG A 155 -12.99 7.32 -3.47
C ARG A 155 -12.50 7.74 -4.85
N ILE A 156 -11.26 8.25 -4.96
CA ILE A 156 -10.63 8.62 -6.23
C ILE A 156 -10.46 7.40 -7.14
N ASP A 157 -9.99 6.25 -6.60
CA ASP A 157 -9.77 5.02 -7.36
C ASP A 157 -11.09 4.43 -7.87
N SER A 158 -12.16 4.46 -7.05
CA SER A 158 -13.50 4.05 -7.48
C SER A 158 -14.02 4.96 -8.60
N CYS A 159 -14.00 6.27 -8.40
CA CYS A 159 -14.43 7.23 -9.40
C CYS A 159 -13.63 7.14 -10.71
N PHE A 160 -12.33 6.84 -10.63
CA PHE A 160 -11.50 6.59 -11.82
C PHE A 160 -11.96 5.36 -12.60
N ILE A 161 -12.33 4.28 -11.90
CA ILE A 161 -12.81 3.05 -12.56
C ILE A 161 -14.09 3.35 -13.35
N ASP A 162 -15.00 4.14 -12.78
CA ASP A 162 -16.25 4.53 -13.42
C ASP A 162 -16.00 5.43 -14.64
N LEU A 163 -15.09 6.42 -14.51
CA LEU A 163 -14.74 7.34 -15.60
C LEU A 163 -13.90 6.69 -16.71
N ARG A 164 -13.18 5.61 -16.40
CA ARG A 164 -12.30 4.94 -17.36
C ARG A 164 -13.04 4.46 -18.59
N SER A 165 -14.23 3.91 -18.43
CA SER A 165 -15.06 3.41 -19.54
C SER A 165 -15.47 4.52 -20.49
N GLU A 166 -15.64 5.75 -19.98
CA GLU A 166 -16.09 6.90 -20.73
C GLU A 166 -14.95 7.69 -21.40
N TYR A 167 -13.77 7.74 -20.75
CA TYR A 167 -12.69 8.65 -21.14
C TYR A 167 -11.53 7.97 -21.88
N ASP A 168 -11.06 6.81 -21.41
CA ASP A 168 -9.95 6.08 -22.03
C ASP A 168 -9.98 4.59 -21.62
N SER A 169 -10.64 3.77 -22.44
CA SER A 169 -10.78 2.32 -22.18
C SER A 169 -9.46 1.56 -22.15
N ASN A 170 -8.41 2.08 -22.80
CA ASN A 170 -7.11 1.41 -22.90
C ASN A 170 -6.24 1.62 -21.65
N ARG A 171 -6.52 2.64 -20.83
CA ARG A 171 -5.71 2.94 -19.66
C ARG A 171 -6.07 2.04 -18.47
N GLN A 172 -5.18 1.11 -18.17
CA GLN A 172 -5.36 0.18 -17.03
C GLN A 172 -4.92 0.78 -15.68
N ASN A 173 -3.94 1.66 -15.67
CA ASN A 173 -3.38 2.23 -14.46
C ASN A 173 -4.02 3.58 -14.13
N THR A 174 -4.30 3.79 -12.85
CA THR A 174 -4.68 5.08 -12.29
C THR A 174 -3.54 6.10 -12.44
N PHE A 175 -3.46 7.04 -11.55
CA PHE A 175 -2.38 8.01 -11.50
C PHE A 175 -1.09 7.44 -10.93
N GLN A 176 0.02 8.13 -11.17
CA GLN A 176 1.24 7.91 -10.41
C GLN A 176 0.99 8.27 -8.94
N TYR A 177 1.33 7.39 -8.00
CA TYR A 177 1.01 7.58 -6.57
C TYR A 177 1.61 8.85 -5.97
N HIS A 178 2.84 9.24 -6.35
CA HIS A 178 3.42 10.49 -5.88
C HIS A 178 2.61 11.72 -6.32
N TYR A 179 2.08 11.71 -7.54
CA TYR A 179 1.18 12.75 -8.03
C TYR A 179 -0.11 12.81 -7.19
N LEU A 180 -0.76 11.65 -6.95
CA LEU A 180 -1.96 11.61 -6.12
C LEU A 180 -1.72 12.08 -4.69
N ILE A 181 -0.60 11.66 -4.09
CA ILE A 181 -0.22 12.11 -2.73
C ILE A 181 -0.09 13.63 -2.70
N ARG A 182 0.57 14.23 -3.69
CA ARG A 182 0.68 15.70 -3.79
C ARG A 182 -0.70 16.36 -3.87
N LYS A 183 -1.57 15.86 -4.75
CA LYS A 183 -2.95 16.37 -4.90
C LYS A 183 -3.77 16.27 -3.61
N ILE A 184 -3.72 15.13 -2.96
CA ILE A 184 -4.44 14.93 -1.69
C ILE A 184 -3.89 15.85 -0.60
N LEU A 185 -2.56 16.01 -0.48
CA LEU A 185 -1.96 16.91 0.49
C LEU A 185 -2.35 18.38 0.24
N ARG A 186 -2.46 18.83 -1.03
CA ARG A 186 -2.97 20.17 -1.36
C ARG A 186 -4.43 20.32 -0.93
N ILE A 187 -5.29 19.36 -1.22
CA ILE A 187 -6.70 19.40 -0.79
C ILE A 187 -6.81 19.48 0.73
N LEU A 188 -5.89 18.83 1.46
CA LEU A 188 -5.83 18.85 2.93
C LEU A 188 -5.12 20.07 3.51
N GLY A 189 -4.62 21.00 2.67
CA GLY A 189 -3.89 22.19 3.12
C GLY A 189 -2.51 21.92 3.71
N LYS A 190 -1.90 20.75 3.38
CA LYS A 190 -0.58 20.33 3.87
C LYS A 190 0.52 20.59 2.82
N GLU A 191 0.57 21.84 2.31
CA GLU A 191 1.45 22.19 1.18
C GLU A 191 2.94 22.21 1.54
N GLU A 192 3.29 22.41 2.82
CA GLU A 192 4.66 22.40 3.34
C GLU A 192 5.44 21.13 3.00
N HIS A 193 4.74 20.00 2.82
CA HIS A 193 5.36 18.72 2.49
C HIS A 193 5.64 18.52 1.01
N LEU A 194 5.07 19.35 0.12
CA LEU A 194 5.16 19.16 -1.34
C LEU A 194 6.57 19.28 -1.88
N ARG A 195 7.42 20.10 -1.25
CA ARG A 195 8.83 20.28 -1.62
C ARG A 195 9.67 18.99 -1.53
N HIS A 196 9.23 18.03 -0.73
CA HIS A 196 9.92 16.75 -0.53
C HIS A 196 9.41 15.64 -1.45
N LEU A 197 8.39 15.92 -2.25
CA LEU A 197 7.78 14.97 -3.18
C LEU A 197 8.15 15.28 -4.63
N THR A 198 8.43 14.23 -5.40
CA THR A 198 8.77 14.38 -6.82
C THR A 198 7.55 14.74 -7.65
N LEU A 199 7.71 15.73 -8.52
CA LEU A 199 6.76 16.03 -9.58
C LEU A 199 6.99 15.11 -10.80
N MET A 200 5.95 14.93 -11.61
CA MET A 200 6.06 14.20 -12.87
C MET A 200 6.97 14.96 -13.84
N LYS A 201 7.92 14.26 -14.46
CA LYS A 201 8.89 14.90 -15.39
C LYS A 201 8.31 15.18 -16.77
N SER A 202 7.38 14.36 -17.25
CA SER A 202 6.75 14.55 -18.56
C SER A 202 5.59 15.53 -18.42
N LYS A 203 5.65 16.64 -19.15
CA LYS A 203 4.61 17.66 -19.20
C LYS A 203 3.30 17.10 -19.74
N ASP A 204 3.34 16.31 -20.83
CA ASP A 204 2.16 15.72 -21.44
C ASP A 204 1.41 14.77 -20.47
N LYS A 205 2.17 13.92 -19.77
CA LYS A 205 1.61 13.02 -18.74
C LYS A 205 1.03 13.80 -17.56
N LEU A 206 1.64 14.91 -17.19
CA LEU A 206 1.15 15.78 -16.14
C LEU A 206 -0.17 16.45 -16.58
N GLN A 207 -0.20 17.09 -17.75
CA GLN A 207 -1.41 17.72 -18.27
C GLN A 207 -2.57 16.74 -18.43
N TYR A 208 -2.31 15.55 -18.95
CA TYR A 208 -3.31 14.51 -19.03
C TYR A 208 -3.85 14.11 -17.64
N SER A 209 -2.94 13.94 -16.65
CA SER A 209 -3.33 13.60 -15.29
C SER A 209 -4.12 14.75 -14.63
N GLU A 210 -3.77 16.02 -14.91
CA GLU A 210 -4.49 17.19 -14.43
C GLU A 210 -5.94 17.21 -14.96
N LYS A 211 -6.12 17.03 -16.27
CA LYS A 211 -7.44 16.98 -16.88
C LYS A 211 -8.33 15.89 -16.25
N LEU A 212 -7.81 14.67 -16.14
CA LEU A 212 -8.53 13.56 -15.55
C LEU A 212 -8.83 13.78 -14.06
N PHE A 213 -7.85 14.31 -13.31
CA PHE A 213 -8.04 14.59 -11.88
C PHE A 213 -9.06 15.70 -11.64
N LYS A 214 -9.12 16.71 -12.54
CA LYS A 214 -10.15 17.76 -12.50
C LYS A 214 -11.56 17.16 -12.61
N MET A 215 -11.79 16.28 -13.57
CA MET A 215 -13.08 15.58 -13.73
C MET A 215 -13.46 14.77 -12.47
N ILE A 216 -12.48 14.11 -11.85
CA ILE A 216 -12.71 13.37 -10.61
C ILE A 216 -13.06 14.31 -9.45
N CYS A 217 -12.38 15.46 -9.35
CA CYS A 217 -12.68 16.46 -8.34
C CYS A 217 -14.10 16.99 -8.49
N GLU A 218 -14.54 17.28 -9.71
CA GLU A 218 -15.90 17.73 -10.02
C GLU A 218 -16.96 16.68 -9.59
N LYS A 219 -16.74 15.40 -9.91
CA LYS A 219 -17.64 14.30 -9.49
C LYS A 219 -17.67 14.07 -7.98
N LEU A 220 -16.53 14.25 -7.28
CA LEU A 220 -16.41 13.99 -5.83
C LEU A 220 -16.64 15.23 -4.96
N GLY A 221 -16.81 16.42 -5.55
CA GLY A 221 -16.95 17.69 -4.82
C GLY A 221 -15.64 18.12 -4.15
N TYR A 222 -14.48 17.74 -4.68
CA TYR A 222 -13.19 18.20 -4.16
C TYR A 222 -12.74 19.48 -4.86
N LYS A 223 -12.04 20.35 -4.10
CA LYS A 223 -11.41 21.53 -4.70
C LYS A 223 -10.26 21.08 -5.61
N PHE A 224 -10.34 21.42 -6.90
CA PHE A 224 -9.24 21.19 -7.81
C PHE A 224 -8.21 22.32 -7.68
N ILE A 225 -6.95 21.95 -7.48
CA ILE A 225 -5.80 22.88 -7.42
C ILE A 225 -4.77 22.36 -8.42
N PRO A 226 -4.39 23.13 -9.46
CA PRO A 226 -3.42 22.69 -10.46
C PRO A 226 -2.01 22.52 -9.86
N GLU A 227 -1.17 21.69 -10.48
CA GLU A 227 0.24 21.50 -10.07
C GLU A 227 1.16 22.58 -10.66
N VAL A 228 0.81 23.09 -11.82
CA VAL A 228 1.56 24.12 -12.55
C VAL A 228 0.53 25.13 -13.04
N ASP A 229 0.79 26.39 -12.77
CA ASP A 229 0.08 27.52 -13.35
C ASP A 229 0.48 27.70 -14.80
#